data_be768c7ebfb1ea7018d2bacd3622d74a
#
_entry.id   be768c7ebfb1ea7018d2bacd3622d74a
#
_cell.length_a   1.000
_cell.length_b   1.000
_cell.length_c   1.000
_cell.angle_alpha   90.00
_cell.angle_beta   90.00
_cell.angle_gamma   90.00
#
_symmetry.space_group_name_H-M   'P 1'
#
loop_
_entity.id
_entity.type
_entity.pdbx_description
1 polymer ?
#
loop_
_entity_poly.entity_id
_entity_poly.type
_entity_poly.pdbx_seq_one_letter_code
_entity_poly.pdbx_strand_id
1 'polypeptide(L)'
;MNSTPPPERRARQTVTHDWNPIEPVGIHDVQIQEVKNVIYSRGVLTEIYRQEWFKDHFTVRHVTLVHLLPGETSQWHRHHEQKDIIFPVGGFIRIGIYDGRVDSVSFGKSIVQTFNPSRPRFVYVPPGIWHSLRNIGPEQASYIVLNDTEYNYENPDDWVLPPNSTAIPVKLD
;
A
#
# COMPACT_ATOMS: atom_id res chain seq x y z
N MET A 1 -12.86 37.45 -20.43
CA MET A 1 -12.98 36.65 -19.19
C MET A 1 -11.66 36.77 -18.48
N ASN A 2 -11.58 37.53 -17.39
CA ASN A 2 -10.37 37.66 -16.59
C ASN A 2 -10.29 36.43 -15.64
N SER A 3 -9.53 35.41 -16.05
CA SER A 3 -9.22 34.32 -15.16
C SER A 3 -8.13 34.78 -14.19
N THR A 4 -8.46 34.96 -12.92
CA THR A 4 -7.46 35.18 -11.87
C THR A 4 -6.61 33.92 -11.81
N PRO A 5 -5.27 34.01 -11.86
CA PRO A 5 -4.42 32.86 -11.70
C PRO A 5 -4.66 32.20 -10.34
N PRO A 6 -4.52 30.88 -10.22
CA PRO A 6 -4.69 30.20 -8.94
C PRO A 6 -3.67 30.74 -7.94
N PRO A 7 -4.01 30.81 -6.62
CA PRO A 7 -3.12 31.30 -5.61
C PRO A 7 -1.87 30.43 -5.53
N GLU A 8 -0.70 31.07 -5.60
CA GLU A 8 0.57 30.40 -5.42
C GLU A 8 0.66 29.79 -4.02
N ARG A 9 1.19 28.57 -3.92
CA ARG A 9 1.47 27.91 -2.66
C ARG A 9 2.96 27.59 -2.57
N ARG A 10 3.56 27.83 -1.39
CA ARG A 10 4.92 27.37 -1.12
C ARG A 10 4.94 25.83 -1.13
N ALA A 11 5.87 25.23 -1.85
CA ALA A 11 6.06 23.78 -1.85
C ALA A 11 6.33 23.28 -0.42
N ARG A 12 5.74 22.14 -0.07
CA ARG A 12 6.07 21.46 1.18
C ARG A 12 7.39 20.71 0.99
N GLN A 13 8.20 20.68 2.04
CA GLN A 13 9.40 19.85 2.07
C GLN A 13 8.99 18.37 2.05
N THR A 14 9.59 17.62 1.14
CA THR A 14 9.28 16.18 0.94
C THR A 14 10.44 15.27 1.37
N VAL A 15 11.60 15.84 1.66
CA VAL A 15 12.77 15.12 2.12
C VAL A 15 13.40 15.83 3.32
N THR A 16 14.10 15.10 4.18
CA THR A 16 14.91 15.65 5.28
C THR A 16 16.18 16.29 4.72
N HIS A 17 16.97 16.92 5.60
CA HIS A 17 18.30 17.44 5.25
C HIS A 17 19.23 16.35 4.69
N ASP A 18 19.10 15.12 5.14
CA ASP A 18 19.90 13.96 4.71
C ASP A 18 19.24 13.19 3.55
N TRP A 19 18.33 13.84 2.81
CA TRP A 19 17.64 13.29 1.64
C TRP A 19 16.81 12.03 1.91
N ASN A 20 16.41 11.81 3.16
CA ASN A 20 15.41 10.78 3.47
C ASN A 20 14.01 11.32 3.23
N PRO A 21 13.09 10.55 2.65
CA PRO A 21 11.69 10.96 2.52
C PRO A 21 11.07 11.27 3.87
N ILE A 22 10.27 12.34 3.94
CA ILE A 22 9.44 12.62 5.11
C ILE A 22 8.24 11.69 5.04
N GLU A 23 8.25 10.64 5.86
CA GLU A 23 7.18 9.65 5.89
C GLU A 23 5.92 10.22 6.57
N PRO A 24 4.72 9.86 6.10
CA PRO A 24 3.48 10.26 6.75
C PRO A 24 3.38 9.68 8.16
N VAL A 25 2.55 10.29 9.00
CA VAL A 25 2.22 9.77 10.33
C VAL A 25 1.63 8.37 10.18
N GLY A 26 2.16 7.40 10.91
CA GLY A 26 1.76 6.00 10.82
C GLY A 26 0.30 5.74 11.23
N ILE A 27 -0.26 4.67 10.71
CA ILE A 27 -1.52 4.06 11.18
C ILE A 27 -1.14 2.93 12.14
N HIS A 28 -1.86 2.83 13.25
CA HIS A 28 -1.60 1.82 14.28
C HIS A 28 -1.64 0.40 13.68
N ASP A 29 -0.64 -0.40 13.98
CA ASP A 29 -0.39 -1.75 13.50
C ASP A 29 -0.06 -1.89 12.00
N VAL A 30 -0.19 -0.85 11.18
CA VAL A 30 0.29 -0.88 9.79
C VAL A 30 1.81 -0.69 9.78
N GLN A 31 2.52 -1.55 9.07
CA GLN A 31 3.96 -1.44 8.89
C GLN A 31 4.29 -1.19 7.43
N ILE A 32 5.08 -0.16 7.15
CA ILE A 32 5.70 0.07 5.85
C ILE A 32 7.20 -0.04 6.04
N GLN A 33 7.81 -1.01 5.40
CA GLN A 33 9.24 -1.29 5.58
C GLN A 33 9.96 -1.37 4.26
N GLU A 34 11.10 -0.70 4.19
CA GLU A 34 12.04 -0.82 3.08
C GLU A 34 12.88 -2.08 3.23
N VAL A 35 13.06 -2.78 2.12
CA VAL A 35 13.98 -3.90 1.99
C VAL A 35 15.09 -3.56 1.01
N LYS A 36 16.13 -4.38 0.93
CA LYS A 36 17.30 -4.05 0.13
C LYS A 36 17.26 -4.73 -1.24
N ASN A 37 17.55 -3.96 -2.27
CA ASN A 37 18.00 -4.48 -3.55
C ASN A 37 19.50 -4.82 -3.47
N VAL A 38 19.85 -6.06 -3.74
CA VAL A 38 21.25 -6.51 -3.82
C VAL A 38 21.62 -6.68 -5.29
N ILE A 39 22.49 -5.80 -5.78
CA ILE A 39 23.00 -5.86 -7.16
C ILE A 39 24.16 -6.86 -7.21
N TYR A 40 24.12 -7.75 -8.18
CA TYR A 40 25.20 -8.70 -8.44
C TYR A 40 25.47 -8.81 -9.95
N SER A 41 26.47 -9.56 -10.37
CA SER A 41 26.96 -9.57 -11.76
C SER A 41 25.92 -9.93 -12.83
N ARG A 42 24.79 -10.54 -12.48
CA ARG A 42 23.76 -10.97 -13.43
C ARG A 42 22.38 -10.35 -13.20
N GLY A 43 22.24 -9.44 -12.22
CA GLY A 43 20.94 -8.80 -11.95
C GLY A 43 20.80 -8.23 -10.55
N VAL A 44 19.55 -8.21 -10.08
CA VAL A 44 19.17 -7.70 -8.77
C VAL A 44 18.42 -8.78 -8.00
N LEU A 45 18.79 -8.97 -6.75
CA LEU A 45 18.12 -9.85 -5.80
C LEU A 45 17.42 -9.00 -4.74
N THR A 46 16.15 -9.28 -4.48
CA THR A 46 15.39 -8.61 -3.43
C THR A 46 14.69 -9.66 -2.58
N GLU A 47 14.93 -9.63 -1.28
CA GLU A 47 14.19 -10.46 -0.33
C GLU A 47 12.86 -9.76 -0.01
N ILE A 48 11.74 -10.40 -0.38
CA ILE A 48 10.42 -9.80 -0.26
C ILE A 48 9.66 -10.21 0.99
N TYR A 49 10.09 -11.28 1.64
CA TYR A 49 9.46 -11.79 2.85
C TYR A 49 10.46 -12.58 3.70
N ARG A 50 10.37 -12.37 5.02
CA ARG A 50 11.02 -13.18 6.04
C ARG A 50 10.13 -13.19 7.28
N GLN A 51 9.77 -14.35 7.78
CA GLN A 51 8.82 -14.50 8.90
C GLN A 51 9.24 -13.71 10.15
N GLU A 52 10.53 -13.67 10.46
CA GLU A 52 11.07 -12.95 11.63
C GLU A 52 10.95 -11.41 11.56
N TRP A 53 10.59 -10.82 10.41
CA TRP A 53 10.31 -9.39 10.32
C TRP A 53 9.00 -8.99 11.02
N PHE A 54 8.13 -9.96 11.31
CA PHE A 54 6.79 -9.75 11.84
C PHE A 54 6.67 -10.29 13.26
N LYS A 55 6.39 -9.42 14.23
CA LYS A 55 6.28 -9.77 15.65
C LYS A 55 5.19 -10.81 15.93
N ASP A 56 4.12 -10.81 15.12
CA ASP A 56 2.97 -11.68 15.30
C ASP A 56 3.08 -13.01 14.54
N HIS A 57 4.30 -13.45 14.20
CA HIS A 57 4.55 -14.71 13.50
C HIS A 57 3.68 -14.90 12.26
N PHE A 58 3.66 -13.88 11.37
CA PHE A 58 2.96 -13.99 10.10
C PHE A 58 3.47 -15.21 9.32
N THR A 59 2.57 -16.16 9.05
CA THR A 59 2.89 -17.36 8.27
C THR A 59 2.16 -17.31 6.95
N VAL A 60 2.88 -17.28 5.84
CA VAL A 60 2.28 -17.24 4.49
C VAL A 60 1.53 -18.55 4.21
N ARG A 61 0.24 -18.43 3.91
CA ARG A 61 -0.63 -19.55 3.51
C ARG A 61 -1.16 -19.42 2.09
N HIS A 62 -1.28 -18.19 1.59
CA HIS A 62 -1.76 -17.92 0.25
C HIS A 62 -0.93 -16.80 -0.37
N VAL A 63 -0.66 -16.88 -1.67
CA VAL A 63 0.10 -15.86 -2.42
C VAL A 63 -0.60 -15.58 -3.73
N THR A 64 -0.84 -14.30 -4.00
CA THR A 64 -1.45 -13.83 -5.24
C THR A 64 -0.56 -12.81 -5.93
N LEU A 65 -0.35 -12.96 -7.24
CA LEU A 65 0.25 -11.95 -8.09
C LEU A 65 -0.86 -11.20 -8.83
N VAL A 66 -0.88 -9.89 -8.65
CA VAL A 66 -1.88 -9.00 -9.27
C VAL A 66 -1.22 -8.08 -10.28
N HIS A 67 -1.88 -7.89 -11.41
CA HIS A 67 -1.50 -6.93 -12.45
C HIS A 67 -2.59 -5.87 -12.58
N LEU A 68 -2.20 -4.59 -12.54
CA LEU A 68 -3.08 -3.46 -12.80
C LEU A 68 -2.71 -2.82 -14.14
N LEU A 69 -3.69 -2.65 -15.01
CA LEU A 69 -3.55 -1.88 -16.24
C LEU A 69 -3.26 -0.40 -15.92
N PRO A 70 -2.70 0.38 -16.85
CA PRO A 70 -2.43 1.80 -16.66
C PRO A 70 -3.68 2.58 -16.22
N GLY A 71 -3.58 3.34 -15.13
CA GLY A 71 -4.65 4.17 -14.57
C GLY A 71 -5.70 3.41 -13.75
N GLU A 72 -5.68 2.07 -13.76
CA GLU A 72 -6.65 1.27 -13.01
C GLU A 72 -6.41 1.30 -11.50
N THR A 73 -7.51 1.19 -10.77
CA THR A 73 -7.54 1.20 -9.30
C THR A 73 -8.29 -0.05 -8.83
N SER A 74 -7.73 -0.78 -7.86
CA SER A 74 -8.44 -1.86 -7.20
C SER A 74 -9.64 -1.31 -6.42
N GLN A 75 -10.60 -2.17 -6.09
CA GLN A 75 -11.58 -1.82 -5.05
C GLN A 75 -10.84 -1.52 -3.74
N TRP A 76 -11.52 -0.82 -2.82
CA TRP A 76 -11.12 -0.79 -1.43
C TRP A 76 -11.42 -2.15 -0.80
N HIS A 77 -10.41 -2.76 -0.20
CA HIS A 77 -10.51 -4.04 0.48
C HIS A 77 -10.32 -3.85 1.99
N ARG A 78 -10.97 -4.69 2.75
CA ARG A 78 -10.79 -4.84 4.18
C ARG A 78 -11.07 -6.27 4.58
N HIS A 79 -10.25 -6.83 5.45
CA HIS A 79 -10.42 -8.15 6.02
C HIS A 79 -10.70 -8.04 7.52
N HIS A 80 -11.49 -8.95 8.07
CA HIS A 80 -11.80 -8.97 9.49
C HIS A 80 -10.81 -9.84 10.27
N GLU A 81 -10.25 -10.86 9.65
CA GLU A 81 -9.35 -11.83 10.27
C GLU A 81 -8.00 -11.92 9.55
N GLN A 82 -8.02 -11.87 8.21
CA GLN A 82 -6.84 -12.01 7.36
C GLN A 82 -5.91 -10.81 7.50
N LYS A 83 -4.62 -11.09 7.51
CA LYS A 83 -3.52 -10.12 7.40
C LYS A 83 -2.90 -10.20 6.01
N ASP A 84 -2.53 -9.06 5.47
CA ASP A 84 -1.89 -8.96 4.15
C ASP A 84 -0.49 -8.37 4.26
N ILE A 85 0.42 -8.91 3.43
CA ILE A 85 1.65 -8.22 3.07
C ILE A 85 1.57 -7.92 1.58
N ILE A 86 1.61 -6.64 1.22
CA ILE A 86 1.55 -6.17 -0.15
C ILE A 86 2.94 -5.72 -0.57
N PHE A 87 3.48 -6.32 -1.62
CA PHE A 87 4.80 -6.01 -2.15
C PHE A 87 4.73 -5.63 -3.64
N PRO A 88 4.86 -4.34 -3.99
CA PRO A 88 4.95 -3.89 -5.39
C PRO A 88 6.23 -4.40 -6.06
N VAL A 89 6.08 -5.10 -7.19
CA VAL A 89 7.19 -5.72 -7.94
C VAL A 89 7.41 -5.12 -9.33
N GLY A 90 6.50 -4.26 -9.80
CA GLY A 90 6.60 -3.62 -11.11
C GLY A 90 5.78 -2.34 -11.23
N GLY A 91 6.26 -1.37 -12.00
CA GLY A 91 5.57 -0.10 -12.24
C GLY A 91 5.58 0.88 -11.07
N PHE A 92 4.70 1.88 -11.15
CA PHE A 92 4.43 2.84 -10.08
C PHE A 92 3.05 2.59 -9.49
N ILE A 93 3.01 2.19 -8.24
CA ILE A 93 1.77 1.87 -7.53
C ILE A 93 1.58 2.88 -6.40
N ARG A 94 0.42 3.53 -6.39
CA ARG A 94 -0.04 4.35 -5.27
C ARG A 94 -0.93 3.48 -4.39
N ILE A 95 -0.60 3.39 -3.10
CA ILE A 95 -1.38 2.65 -2.10
C ILE A 95 -2.04 3.65 -1.19
N GLY A 96 -3.37 3.52 -1.03
CA GLY A 96 -4.15 4.20 -0.02
C GLY A 96 -4.50 3.25 1.11
N ILE A 97 -4.39 3.75 2.34
CA ILE A 97 -4.68 3.02 3.56
C ILE A 97 -5.53 3.93 4.45
N TYR A 98 -6.59 3.38 5.03
CA TYR A 98 -7.48 4.11 5.92
C TYR A 98 -7.86 3.26 7.14
N ASP A 99 -7.69 3.82 8.32
CA ASP A 99 -8.11 3.18 9.58
C ASP A 99 -9.55 3.53 9.90
N GLY A 100 -10.45 2.60 9.60
CA GLY A 100 -11.87 2.69 9.94
C GLY A 100 -12.26 1.99 11.25
N ARG A 101 -11.29 1.49 12.04
CA ARG A 101 -11.53 0.80 13.31
C ARG A 101 -11.85 1.82 14.40
N VAL A 102 -13.10 1.82 14.89
CA VAL A 102 -13.62 2.84 15.82
C VAL A 102 -12.84 2.91 17.14
N ASP A 103 -12.29 1.79 17.60
CA ASP A 103 -11.53 1.68 18.85
C ASP A 103 -10.03 1.88 18.67
N SER A 104 -9.56 2.16 17.46
CA SER A 104 -8.14 2.38 17.17
C SER A 104 -7.68 3.78 17.57
N VAL A 105 -6.47 3.88 18.11
CA VAL A 105 -5.80 5.17 18.39
C VAL A 105 -5.50 5.98 17.11
N SER A 106 -5.57 5.34 15.95
CA SER A 106 -5.44 5.98 14.63
C SER A 106 -6.75 6.02 13.85
N PHE A 107 -7.91 5.83 14.50
CA PHE A 107 -9.21 5.95 13.84
C PHE A 107 -9.32 7.24 13.02
N GLY A 108 -9.81 7.10 11.79
CA GLY A 108 -9.98 8.21 10.84
C GLY A 108 -8.70 8.67 10.14
N LYS A 109 -7.52 8.15 10.51
CA LYS A 109 -6.27 8.49 9.82
C LYS A 109 -6.15 7.74 8.50
N SER A 110 -5.45 8.38 7.55
CA SER A 110 -5.16 7.79 6.25
C SER A 110 -3.72 8.05 5.83
N ILE A 111 -3.19 7.16 5.00
CA ILE A 111 -1.89 7.26 4.36
C ILE A 111 -2.10 7.06 2.87
N VAL A 112 -1.42 7.87 2.04
CA VAL A 112 -1.27 7.65 0.60
C VAL A 112 0.22 7.71 0.28
N GLN A 113 0.74 6.60 -0.24
CA GLN A 113 2.16 6.51 -0.63
C GLN A 113 2.32 5.89 -2.00
N THR A 114 3.38 6.31 -2.69
CA THR A 114 3.78 5.73 -3.98
C THR A 114 4.94 4.77 -3.78
N PHE A 115 4.86 3.62 -4.44
CA PHE A 115 5.82 2.53 -4.42
C PHE A 115 6.35 2.26 -5.83
N ASN A 116 7.61 1.87 -5.90
CA ASN A 116 8.28 1.45 -7.13
C ASN A 116 9.45 0.52 -6.77
N PRO A 117 9.79 -0.48 -7.59
CA PRO A 117 10.87 -1.43 -7.29
C PRO A 117 12.26 -0.83 -7.13
N SER A 118 12.50 0.42 -7.58
CA SER A 118 13.80 1.09 -7.33
C SER A 118 14.04 1.39 -5.85
N ARG A 119 12.93 1.53 -5.07
CA ARG A 119 12.95 1.59 -3.61
C ARG A 119 11.97 0.53 -3.08
N PRO A 120 12.41 -0.73 -2.98
CA PRO A 120 11.51 -1.84 -2.65
C PRO A 120 11.02 -1.73 -1.21
N ARG A 121 9.72 -1.75 -1.05
CA ARG A 121 9.04 -1.68 0.26
C ARG A 121 7.85 -2.60 0.27
N PHE A 122 7.55 -3.18 1.41
CA PHE A 122 6.27 -3.85 1.63
C PHE A 122 5.36 -3.02 2.53
N VAL A 123 4.09 -3.33 2.45
CA VAL A 123 3.06 -2.84 3.38
C VAL A 123 2.44 -4.04 4.06
N TYR A 124 2.56 -4.12 5.39
CA TYR A 124 1.79 -5.04 6.22
C TYR A 124 0.50 -4.35 6.63
N VAL A 125 -0.62 -4.98 6.33
CA VAL A 125 -1.97 -4.50 6.59
C VAL A 125 -2.66 -5.46 7.57
N PRO A 126 -2.92 -5.03 8.81
CA PRO A 126 -3.65 -5.86 9.78
C PRO A 126 -5.16 -5.86 9.50
N PRO A 127 -5.93 -6.76 10.15
CA PRO A 127 -7.37 -6.79 10.06
C PRO A 127 -8.03 -5.43 10.36
N GLY A 128 -9.14 -5.16 9.70
CA GLY A 128 -9.94 -3.95 9.90
C GLY A 128 -9.46 -2.71 9.14
N ILE A 129 -8.31 -2.76 8.50
CA ILE A 129 -7.73 -1.64 7.74
C ILE A 129 -8.19 -1.68 6.28
N TRP A 130 -8.79 -0.58 5.81
CA TRP A 130 -9.10 -0.39 4.40
C TRP A 130 -7.86 -0.07 3.60
N HIS A 131 -7.70 -0.73 2.47
CA HIS A 131 -6.59 -0.48 1.55
C HIS A 131 -7.03 -0.61 0.09
N SER A 132 -6.37 0.14 -0.79
CA SER A 132 -6.60 0.11 -2.24
C SER A 132 -5.33 0.50 -2.96
N LEU A 133 -5.15 0.00 -4.17
CA LEU A 133 -3.96 0.21 -4.97
C LEU A 133 -4.34 0.79 -6.34
N ARG A 134 -3.57 1.77 -6.81
CA ARG A 134 -3.71 2.37 -8.13
C ARG A 134 -2.40 2.30 -8.91
N ASN A 135 -2.48 1.88 -10.14
CA ASN A 135 -1.39 2.06 -11.10
C ASN A 135 -1.38 3.51 -11.60
N ILE A 136 -0.35 4.27 -11.23
CA ILE A 136 -0.16 5.66 -11.66
C ILE A 136 0.89 5.81 -12.75
N GLY A 137 1.45 4.70 -13.24
CA GLY A 137 2.41 4.65 -14.34
C GLY A 137 1.74 4.48 -15.70
N PRO A 138 2.50 4.67 -16.78
CA PRO A 138 2.02 4.49 -18.16
C PRO A 138 1.98 3.01 -18.60
N GLU A 139 2.66 2.12 -17.86
CA GLU A 139 2.76 0.70 -18.15
C GLU A 139 1.99 -0.13 -17.11
N GLN A 140 1.82 -1.41 -17.37
CA GLN A 140 1.26 -2.35 -16.40
C GLN A 140 2.09 -2.33 -15.11
N ALA A 141 1.42 -2.23 -13.98
CA ALA A 141 2.03 -2.36 -12.67
C ALA A 141 1.68 -3.71 -12.03
N SER A 142 2.56 -4.22 -11.18
CA SER A 142 2.40 -5.53 -10.57
C SER A 142 2.74 -5.52 -9.10
N TYR A 143 2.01 -6.29 -8.31
CA TYR A 143 2.30 -6.50 -6.89
C TYR A 143 1.96 -7.92 -6.47
N ILE A 144 2.65 -8.39 -5.44
CA ILE A 144 2.39 -9.66 -4.79
C ILE A 144 1.64 -9.36 -3.48
N VAL A 145 0.62 -10.15 -3.19
CA VAL A 145 -0.06 -10.18 -1.90
C VAL A 145 0.24 -11.54 -1.24
N LEU A 146 0.74 -11.48 -0.02
CA LEU A 146 0.92 -12.66 0.82
C LEU A 146 -0.11 -12.58 1.95
N ASN A 147 -0.84 -13.66 2.16
CA ASN A 147 -1.90 -13.75 3.17
C ASN A 147 -1.53 -14.80 4.22
N ASP A 148 -1.95 -14.57 5.47
CA ASP A 148 -1.74 -15.52 6.59
C ASP A 148 -2.86 -16.56 6.70
N THR A 149 -3.87 -16.47 5.84
CA THR A 149 -4.98 -17.42 5.73
C THR A 149 -5.09 -17.95 4.31
N GLU A 150 -5.69 -19.13 4.14
CA GLU A 150 -6.09 -19.64 2.83
C GLU A 150 -7.38 -18.94 2.39
N TYR A 151 -7.55 -18.76 1.08
CA TYR A 151 -8.78 -18.17 0.55
C TYR A 151 -9.96 -19.14 0.73
N ASN A 152 -10.98 -18.70 1.44
CA ASN A 152 -12.21 -19.47 1.61
C ASN A 152 -13.20 -19.15 0.49
N TYR A 153 -13.36 -20.04 -0.48
CA TYR A 153 -14.23 -19.85 -1.64
C TYR A 153 -15.73 -19.85 -1.32
N GLU A 154 -16.12 -20.42 -0.18
CA GLU A 154 -17.53 -20.47 0.23
C GLU A 154 -17.93 -19.24 1.08
N ASN A 155 -16.99 -18.72 1.86
CA ASN A 155 -17.22 -17.57 2.74
C ASN A 155 -15.94 -16.71 2.82
N PRO A 156 -15.63 -15.92 1.79
CA PRO A 156 -14.41 -15.11 1.76
C PRO A 156 -14.44 -13.98 2.81
N ASP A 157 -13.33 -13.81 3.52
CA ASP A 157 -13.10 -12.65 4.38
C ASP A 157 -12.62 -11.45 3.56
N ASP A 158 -13.43 -11.04 2.58
CA ASP A 158 -13.11 -9.96 1.64
C ASP A 158 -14.26 -8.94 1.57
N TRP A 159 -14.10 -7.85 2.28
CA TRP A 159 -15.08 -6.77 2.35
C TRP A 159 -14.66 -5.63 1.42
N VAL A 160 -15.52 -5.26 0.49
CA VAL A 160 -15.13 -4.34 -0.59
C VAL A 160 -16.01 -3.08 -0.66
N LEU A 161 -15.39 -1.99 -1.11
CA LEU A 161 -16.07 -0.76 -1.51
C LEU A 161 -15.54 -0.32 -2.89
N PRO A 162 -16.37 0.36 -3.70
CA PRO A 162 -15.92 0.92 -4.97
C PRO A 162 -14.72 1.85 -4.81
N PRO A 163 -13.82 1.96 -5.81
CA PRO A 163 -12.65 2.86 -5.76
C PRO A 163 -13.00 4.32 -5.45
N ASN A 164 -14.17 4.78 -5.91
CA ASN A 164 -14.66 6.14 -5.72
C ASN A 164 -15.63 6.28 -4.53
N SER A 165 -15.65 5.33 -3.60
CA SER A 165 -16.52 5.36 -2.42
C SER A 165 -16.29 6.62 -1.59
N THR A 166 -17.38 7.29 -1.22
CA THR A 166 -17.36 8.45 -0.31
C THR A 166 -17.24 8.06 1.17
N ALA A 167 -17.37 6.78 1.49
CA ALA A 167 -17.18 6.26 2.84
C ALA A 167 -15.70 6.28 3.28
N ILE A 168 -14.76 6.33 2.33
CA ILE A 168 -13.34 6.44 2.59
C ILE A 168 -12.87 7.85 2.21
N PRO A 169 -12.32 8.64 3.16
CA PRO A 169 -11.93 10.03 2.92
C PRO A 169 -10.57 10.17 2.19
N VAL A 170 -10.26 9.21 1.32
CA VAL A 170 -8.98 9.12 0.60
C VAL A 170 -9.24 8.99 -0.90
N LYS A 171 -8.47 9.71 -1.70
CA LYS A 171 -8.45 9.59 -3.15
C LYS A 171 -7.08 9.16 -3.64
N LEU A 172 -7.06 8.29 -4.64
CA LEU A 172 -5.83 7.75 -5.26
C LEU A 172 -5.54 8.34 -6.65
N ASP A 173 -6.31 9.32 -7.08
CA ASP A 173 -6.12 10.09 -8.32
C ASP A 173 -5.03 11.18 -8.21
#